data_864da91e4120e11c34aed970f4bfdf95
#
_entry.id   864da91e4120e11c34aed970f4bfdf95
#
_cell.length_a   1.000
_cell.length_b   1.000
_cell.length_c   1.000
_cell.angle_alpha   90.00
_cell.angle_beta   90.00
_cell.angle_gamma   90.00
#
_symmetry.space_group_name_H-M   'P 1'
#
loop_
_entity.id
_entity.type
_entity.pdbx_description
1 polymer ?
#
loop_
_entity_poly.entity_id
_entity_poly.type
_entity_poly.pdbx_seq_one_letter_code
_entity_poly.pdbx_strand_id
1 'polypeptide(L)'
;GDDHSEIPGTGGELAQHLIDRFQLEGITVEETDPMRDHFDPSVPAVRLSPENFHGKSLTAVAVATHEVGHAIQFHRKEAVFRLRSKYLPLAAGLNRSGIALMWTLPLIGFLLRAPFAIGMVVGLSLLLQLAGAMAYLIILPEEWDASFNKALPILMEGEYVEKENIPAVKRILKAAALTYFAAALANVLNIGRWLLLLRR
;
A
#
# COMPACT_ATOMS: atom_id res chain seq x y z
N GLY A 1 15.49 13.12 1.44
CA GLY A 1 15.63 11.99 2.33
C GLY A 1 16.90 12.17 3.14
N ASP A 2 16.76 12.13 4.45
CA ASP A 2 17.89 12.38 5.34
C ASP A 2 18.72 11.11 5.39
N ASP A 3 19.87 11.16 4.76
CA ASP A 3 20.87 10.10 4.81
C ASP A 3 21.49 10.13 6.21
N HIS A 4 21.10 9.19 7.05
CA HIS A 4 21.66 9.03 8.38
C HIS A 4 22.90 8.13 8.28
N SER A 5 24.08 8.75 8.18
CA SER A 5 25.37 8.05 8.10
C SER A 5 25.65 7.11 9.30
N GLU A 6 24.85 7.20 10.36
CA GLU A 6 24.94 6.40 11.57
C GLU A 6 24.19 5.05 11.46
N ILE A 7 23.36 4.85 10.43
CA ILE A 7 22.70 3.57 10.18
C ILE A 7 23.73 2.58 9.60
N PRO A 8 23.99 1.45 10.27
CA PRO A 8 25.13 0.57 9.94
C PRO A 8 25.00 -0.17 8.61
N GLY A 9 23.78 -0.25 8.02
CA GLY A 9 23.53 -0.97 6.78
C GLY A 9 22.49 -0.30 5.90
N THR A 10 22.30 -0.82 4.69
CA THR A 10 21.24 -0.39 3.77
C THR A 10 19.91 -1.07 4.10
N GLY A 11 18.79 -0.57 3.52
CA GLY A 11 17.50 -1.26 3.69
C GLY A 11 17.50 -2.68 3.13
N GLY A 12 18.19 -2.91 1.99
CA GLY A 12 18.34 -4.26 1.41
C GLY A 12 19.14 -5.21 2.31
N GLU A 13 20.26 -4.73 2.89
CA GLU A 13 21.05 -5.50 3.86
C GLU A 13 20.25 -5.81 5.12
N LEU A 14 19.47 -4.85 5.62
CA LEU A 14 18.60 -5.07 6.77
C LEU A 14 17.50 -6.10 6.44
N ALA A 15 16.83 -5.98 5.29
CA ALA A 15 15.83 -6.94 4.87
C ALA A 15 16.39 -8.37 4.83
N GLN A 16 17.56 -8.54 4.20
CA GLN A 16 18.23 -9.85 4.14
C GLN A 16 18.59 -10.37 5.54
N HIS A 17 19.15 -9.52 6.38
CA HIS A 17 19.47 -9.88 7.75
C HIS A 17 18.22 -10.34 8.55
N LEU A 18 17.08 -9.66 8.37
CA LEU A 18 15.84 -10.02 9.04
C LEU A 18 15.23 -11.31 8.50
N ILE A 19 15.32 -11.57 7.19
CA ILE A 19 14.91 -12.85 6.59
C ILE A 19 15.70 -14.01 7.22
N ASP A 20 17.01 -13.86 7.32
CA ASP A 20 17.88 -14.88 7.93
C ASP A 20 17.58 -15.03 9.42
N ARG A 21 17.47 -13.93 10.16
CA ARG A 21 17.17 -13.91 11.60
C ARG A 21 15.86 -14.60 11.95
N PHE A 22 14.81 -14.37 11.16
CA PHE A 22 13.48 -14.96 11.36
C PHE A 22 13.29 -16.30 10.65
N GLN A 23 14.33 -16.83 9.99
CA GLN A 23 14.33 -18.11 9.26
C GLN A 23 13.17 -18.18 8.25
N LEU A 24 13.01 -17.13 7.46
CA LEU A 24 11.96 -17.03 6.44
C LEU A 24 12.40 -17.77 5.16
N GLU A 25 12.45 -19.08 5.22
CA GLU A 25 12.94 -19.94 4.13
C GLU A 25 12.15 -19.72 2.83
N GLY A 26 12.86 -19.65 1.72
CA GLY A 26 12.27 -19.49 0.40
C GLY A 26 11.85 -18.05 0.05
N ILE A 27 12.23 -17.06 0.87
CA ILE A 27 12.00 -15.64 0.60
C ILE A 27 13.33 -14.97 0.23
N THR A 28 13.34 -14.23 -0.89
CA THR A 28 14.49 -13.47 -1.39
C THR A 28 14.32 -11.97 -1.16
N VAL A 29 15.42 -11.23 -1.26
CA VAL A 29 15.41 -9.77 -1.31
C VAL A 29 15.88 -9.32 -2.69
N GLU A 30 15.10 -8.50 -3.36
CA GLU A 30 15.32 -8.07 -4.73
C GLU A 30 15.14 -6.57 -4.88
N GLU A 31 15.85 -5.97 -5.83
CA GLU A 31 15.60 -4.59 -6.24
C GLU A 31 14.43 -4.55 -7.24
N THR A 32 13.63 -3.47 -7.18
CA THR A 32 12.51 -3.25 -8.08
C THR A 32 12.53 -1.82 -8.64
N ASP A 33 11.54 -1.48 -9.48
CA ASP A 33 11.40 -0.13 -10.02
C ASP A 33 11.22 0.92 -8.91
N PRO A 34 11.58 2.20 -9.15
CA PRO A 34 11.37 3.28 -8.20
C PRO A 34 9.93 3.37 -7.68
N MET A 35 9.77 3.64 -6.39
CA MET A 35 8.48 3.77 -5.69
C MET A 35 7.58 2.51 -5.75
N ARG A 36 8.18 1.32 -5.91
CA ARG A 36 7.45 0.05 -6.00
C ARG A 36 7.86 -0.95 -4.92
N ASP A 37 8.11 -0.45 -3.72
CA ASP A 37 8.39 -1.30 -2.58
C ASP A 37 7.18 -2.20 -2.29
N HIS A 38 7.39 -3.51 -2.18
CA HIS A 38 6.34 -4.47 -1.85
C HIS A 38 6.90 -5.86 -1.55
N PHE A 39 6.15 -6.63 -0.78
CA PHE A 39 6.32 -8.08 -0.71
C PHE A 39 5.47 -8.76 -1.79
N ASP A 40 6.08 -9.61 -2.61
CA ASP A 40 5.39 -10.39 -3.65
C ASP A 40 5.15 -11.83 -3.15
N PRO A 41 3.89 -12.23 -2.89
CA PRO A 41 3.59 -13.58 -2.46
C PRO A 41 3.56 -14.61 -3.59
N SER A 42 3.52 -14.18 -4.85
CA SER A 42 3.48 -15.10 -6.01
C SER A 42 4.86 -15.66 -6.36
N VAL A 43 5.89 -14.84 -6.19
CA VAL A 43 7.28 -15.22 -6.19
C VAL A 43 7.86 -14.67 -4.89
N PRO A 44 7.86 -15.46 -3.78
CA PRO A 44 8.10 -14.91 -2.45
C PRO A 44 9.40 -14.11 -2.37
N ALA A 45 9.24 -12.78 -2.44
CA ALA A 45 10.36 -11.84 -2.45
C ALA A 45 9.96 -10.51 -1.79
N VAL A 46 10.86 -9.97 -0.99
CA VAL A 46 10.83 -8.57 -0.54
C VAL A 46 11.49 -7.74 -1.63
N ARG A 47 10.70 -6.89 -2.29
CA ARG A 47 11.18 -6.02 -3.37
C ARG A 47 11.23 -4.58 -2.90
N LEU A 48 12.42 -3.99 -3.03
CA LEU A 48 12.68 -2.63 -2.60
C LEU A 48 13.12 -1.77 -3.78
N SER A 49 12.61 -0.55 -3.84
CA SER A 49 13.08 0.46 -4.80
C SER A 49 14.55 0.80 -4.58
N PRO A 50 15.27 1.30 -5.60
CA PRO A 50 16.70 1.60 -5.48
C PRO A 50 17.04 2.49 -4.27
N GLU A 51 16.19 3.49 -4.01
CA GLU A 51 16.36 4.42 -2.88
C GLU A 51 16.28 3.71 -1.52
N ASN A 52 15.42 2.69 -1.41
CA ASN A 52 15.25 1.93 -0.18
C ASN A 52 16.19 0.72 -0.12
N PHE A 53 16.55 0.12 -1.27
CA PHE A 53 17.46 -1.01 -1.31
C PHE A 53 18.89 -0.61 -0.94
N HIS A 54 19.40 0.48 -1.52
CA HIS A 54 20.77 0.99 -1.30
C HIS A 54 20.83 2.09 -0.24
N GLY A 55 19.68 2.64 0.17
CA GLY A 55 19.62 3.76 1.10
C GLY A 55 19.93 3.39 2.54
N LYS A 56 20.54 4.34 3.27
CA LYS A 56 20.81 4.30 4.71
C LYS A 56 19.96 5.33 5.47
N SER A 57 18.73 5.55 5.01
CA SER A 57 17.81 6.49 5.63
C SER A 57 16.83 5.79 6.57
N LEU A 58 16.23 6.54 7.49
CA LEU A 58 15.15 6.04 8.35
C LEU A 58 13.98 5.49 7.50
N THR A 59 13.73 6.09 6.33
CA THR A 59 12.72 5.64 5.39
C THR A 59 13.08 4.26 4.83
N ALA A 60 14.32 4.07 4.36
CA ALA A 60 14.78 2.80 3.82
C ALA A 60 14.67 1.67 4.85
N VAL A 61 15.12 1.93 6.08
CA VAL A 61 15.05 0.97 7.19
C VAL A 61 13.60 0.64 7.57
N ALA A 62 12.74 1.65 7.67
CA ALA A 62 11.34 1.46 8.05
C ALA A 62 10.55 0.72 6.96
N VAL A 63 10.73 1.08 5.68
CA VAL A 63 10.08 0.43 4.54
C VAL A 63 10.56 -1.01 4.39
N ALA A 64 11.86 -1.24 4.40
CA ALA A 64 12.42 -2.59 4.33
C ALA A 64 11.87 -3.51 5.43
N THR A 65 11.81 -3.01 6.67
CA THR A 65 11.26 -3.79 7.78
C THR A 65 9.75 -3.99 7.66
N HIS A 66 9.01 -3.04 7.09
CA HIS A 66 7.58 -3.19 6.81
C HIS A 66 7.32 -4.32 5.81
N GLU A 67 8.07 -4.36 4.70
CA GLU A 67 7.93 -5.42 3.69
C GLU A 67 8.35 -6.80 4.24
N VAL A 68 9.37 -6.85 5.11
CA VAL A 68 9.69 -8.06 5.88
C VAL A 68 8.54 -8.42 6.84
N GLY A 69 7.83 -7.45 7.39
CA GLY A 69 6.61 -7.70 8.17
C GLY A 69 5.56 -8.49 7.38
N HIS A 70 5.33 -8.15 6.12
CA HIS A 70 4.47 -8.91 5.21
C HIS A 70 5.04 -10.30 4.88
N ALA A 71 6.36 -10.40 4.71
CA ALA A 71 7.03 -11.68 4.53
C ALA A 71 6.82 -12.62 5.72
N ILE A 72 6.88 -12.11 6.95
CA ILE A 72 6.58 -12.86 8.18
C ILE A 72 5.12 -13.33 8.20
N GLN A 73 4.16 -12.44 7.89
CA GLN A 73 2.74 -12.79 7.83
C GLN A 73 2.49 -13.93 6.82
N PHE A 74 3.11 -13.82 5.64
CA PHE A 74 3.02 -14.84 4.59
C PHE A 74 3.61 -16.19 5.04
N HIS A 75 4.86 -16.17 5.52
CA HIS A 75 5.58 -17.38 5.94
C HIS A 75 4.87 -18.11 7.09
N ARG A 76 4.33 -17.35 8.05
CA ARG A 76 3.55 -17.87 9.17
C ARG A 76 2.11 -18.20 8.83
N LYS A 77 1.67 -17.96 7.58
CA LYS A 77 0.29 -18.19 7.11
C LYS A 77 -0.75 -17.47 7.97
N GLU A 78 -0.45 -16.27 8.44
CA GLU A 78 -1.30 -15.51 9.32
C GLU A 78 -2.65 -15.18 8.66
N ALA A 79 -3.73 -15.18 9.46
CA ALA A 79 -5.07 -14.96 8.93
C ALA A 79 -5.25 -13.57 8.31
N VAL A 80 -4.57 -12.55 8.86
CA VAL A 80 -4.59 -11.18 8.34
C VAL A 80 -4.06 -11.08 6.91
N PHE A 81 -3.03 -11.87 6.55
CA PHE A 81 -2.45 -11.88 5.20
C PHE A 81 -3.45 -12.36 4.12
N ARG A 82 -4.42 -13.18 4.48
CA ARG A 82 -5.47 -13.66 3.57
C ARG A 82 -6.45 -12.56 3.16
N LEU A 83 -6.54 -11.48 3.94
CA LEU A 83 -7.41 -10.35 3.63
C LEU A 83 -6.95 -9.67 2.33
N ARG A 84 -5.65 -9.45 2.18
CA ARG A 84 -5.06 -8.82 0.99
C ARG A 84 -5.34 -9.64 -0.27
N SER A 85 -4.99 -10.93 -0.26
CA SER A 85 -5.17 -11.80 -1.43
C SER A 85 -6.64 -11.90 -1.88
N LYS A 86 -7.59 -11.83 -0.95
CA LYS A 86 -9.02 -11.92 -1.22
C LYS A 86 -9.63 -10.58 -1.64
N TYR A 87 -9.32 -9.50 -0.92
CA TYR A 87 -10.06 -8.24 -1.05
C TYR A 87 -9.35 -7.20 -1.92
N LEU A 88 -8.04 -7.26 -2.10
CA LEU A 88 -7.32 -6.31 -2.98
C LEU A 88 -7.77 -6.41 -4.45
N PRO A 89 -7.90 -7.61 -5.06
CA PRO A 89 -8.43 -7.72 -6.42
C PRO A 89 -9.87 -7.22 -6.54
N LEU A 90 -10.70 -7.49 -5.53
CA LEU A 90 -12.09 -7.00 -5.48
C LEU A 90 -12.14 -5.48 -5.40
N ALA A 91 -11.38 -4.86 -4.49
CA ALA A 91 -11.30 -3.41 -4.35
C ALA A 91 -10.84 -2.74 -5.65
N ALA A 92 -9.77 -3.27 -6.26
CA ALA A 92 -9.25 -2.78 -7.53
C ALA A 92 -10.27 -2.96 -8.67
N GLY A 93 -10.96 -4.10 -8.73
CA GLY A 93 -12.01 -4.38 -9.72
C GLY A 93 -13.17 -3.40 -9.61
N LEU A 94 -13.72 -3.21 -8.42
CA LEU A 94 -14.81 -2.26 -8.17
C LEU A 94 -14.41 -0.83 -8.56
N ASN A 95 -13.22 -0.40 -8.16
CA ASN A 95 -12.73 0.93 -8.50
C ASN A 95 -12.55 1.11 -10.01
N ARG A 96 -11.91 0.16 -10.70
CA ARG A 96 -11.74 0.20 -12.17
C ARG A 96 -13.08 0.21 -12.90
N SER A 97 -14.05 -0.60 -12.46
CA SER A 97 -15.39 -0.64 -13.06
C SER A 97 -16.11 0.70 -12.90
N GLY A 98 -16.02 1.33 -11.73
CA GLY A 98 -16.58 2.65 -11.49
C GLY A 98 -15.95 3.72 -12.39
N ILE A 99 -14.61 3.72 -12.53
CA ILE A 99 -13.90 4.63 -13.42
C ILE A 99 -14.30 4.38 -14.90
N ALA A 100 -14.32 3.12 -15.34
CA ALA A 100 -14.71 2.77 -16.71
C ALA A 100 -16.14 3.25 -17.03
N LEU A 101 -17.05 3.11 -16.08
CA LEU A 101 -18.42 3.58 -16.23
C LEU A 101 -18.49 5.12 -16.40
N MET A 102 -17.65 5.87 -15.68
CA MET A 102 -17.54 7.33 -15.87
C MET A 102 -17.09 7.72 -17.29
N TRP A 103 -16.19 6.95 -17.89
CA TRP A 103 -15.74 7.19 -19.25
C TRP A 103 -16.84 6.97 -20.31
N THR A 104 -17.95 6.29 -19.98
CA THR A 104 -19.09 6.13 -20.88
C THR A 104 -20.02 7.36 -20.90
N LEU A 105 -19.88 8.30 -19.96
CA LEU A 105 -20.77 9.46 -19.83
C LEU A 105 -20.88 10.33 -21.09
N PRO A 106 -19.79 10.68 -21.81
CA PRO A 106 -19.91 11.47 -23.02
C PRO A 106 -20.76 10.79 -24.11
N LEU A 107 -20.58 9.46 -24.25
CA LEU A 107 -21.33 8.66 -25.20
C LEU A 107 -22.80 8.54 -24.82
N ILE A 108 -23.12 8.29 -23.58
CA ILE A 108 -24.48 8.19 -23.06
C ILE A 108 -25.19 9.54 -23.18
N GLY A 109 -24.53 10.64 -22.83
CA GLY A 109 -25.07 11.98 -22.99
C GLY A 109 -25.38 12.34 -24.43
N PHE A 110 -24.51 11.94 -25.36
CA PHE A 110 -24.72 12.17 -26.80
C PHE A 110 -25.87 11.34 -27.37
N LEU A 111 -25.92 10.02 -27.02
CA LEU A 111 -26.89 9.08 -27.60
C LEU A 111 -28.30 9.21 -26.98
N LEU A 112 -28.38 9.25 -25.66
CA LEU A 112 -29.66 9.17 -24.96
C LEU A 112 -30.29 10.53 -24.68
N ARG A 113 -29.48 11.59 -24.57
CA ARG A 113 -29.93 12.96 -24.21
C ARG A 113 -30.87 12.99 -23.00
N ALA A 114 -30.78 12.02 -22.13
CA ALA A 114 -31.67 11.80 -21.00
C ALA A 114 -30.93 12.14 -19.68
N PRO A 115 -31.22 13.25 -19.01
CA PRO A 115 -30.57 13.65 -17.76
C PRO A 115 -30.65 12.57 -16.67
N PHE A 116 -31.75 11.82 -16.63
CA PHE A 116 -31.94 10.73 -15.69
C PHE A 116 -30.94 9.59 -15.92
N ALA A 117 -30.66 9.20 -17.16
CA ALA A 117 -29.67 8.17 -17.47
C ALA A 117 -28.25 8.58 -17.06
N ILE A 118 -27.90 9.84 -17.29
CA ILE A 118 -26.62 10.41 -16.84
C ILE A 118 -26.52 10.35 -15.31
N GLY A 119 -27.56 10.78 -14.59
CA GLY A 119 -27.60 10.70 -13.12
C GLY A 119 -27.45 9.28 -12.58
N MET A 120 -28.07 8.29 -13.22
CA MET A 120 -27.92 6.87 -12.84
C MET A 120 -26.48 6.36 -13.04
N VAL A 121 -25.85 6.68 -14.17
CA VAL A 121 -24.47 6.27 -14.46
C VAL A 121 -23.50 6.90 -13.47
N VAL A 122 -23.65 8.18 -13.18
CA VAL A 122 -22.85 8.88 -12.15
C VAL A 122 -23.04 8.22 -10.79
N GLY A 123 -24.28 8.01 -10.37
CA GLY A 123 -24.60 7.41 -9.08
C GLY A 123 -24.02 6.00 -8.92
N LEU A 124 -24.18 5.16 -9.94
CA LEU A 124 -23.62 3.80 -9.94
C LEU A 124 -22.08 3.82 -9.93
N SER A 125 -21.48 4.69 -10.72
CA SER A 125 -20.02 4.86 -10.75
C SER A 125 -19.47 5.25 -9.38
N LEU A 126 -20.10 6.22 -8.72
CA LEU A 126 -19.73 6.65 -7.36
C LEU A 126 -19.89 5.52 -6.35
N LEU A 127 -20.99 4.77 -6.42
CA LEU A 127 -21.24 3.63 -5.54
C LEU A 127 -20.17 2.55 -5.68
N LEU A 128 -19.79 2.20 -6.91
CA LEU A 128 -18.74 1.21 -7.17
C LEU A 128 -17.38 1.67 -6.63
N GLN A 129 -17.03 2.92 -6.80
CA GLN A 129 -15.77 3.46 -6.32
C GLN A 129 -15.75 3.58 -4.80
N LEU A 130 -16.86 3.96 -4.18
CA LEU A 130 -17.00 3.96 -2.72
C LEU A 130 -16.91 2.55 -2.15
N ALA A 131 -17.57 1.57 -2.77
CA ALA A 131 -17.47 0.17 -2.38
C ALA A 131 -16.03 -0.36 -2.51
N GLY A 132 -15.30 0.04 -3.56
CA GLY A 132 -13.87 -0.23 -3.71
C GLY A 132 -13.04 0.39 -2.57
N ALA A 133 -13.29 1.65 -2.24
CA ALA A 133 -12.62 2.33 -1.12
C ALA A 133 -12.89 1.64 0.23
N MET A 134 -14.13 1.21 0.47
CA MET A 134 -14.48 0.44 1.68
C MET A 134 -13.79 -0.91 1.73
N ALA A 135 -13.59 -1.58 0.58
CA ALA A 135 -12.87 -2.85 0.53
C ALA A 135 -11.39 -2.68 0.91
N TYR A 136 -10.76 -1.54 0.68
CA TYR A 136 -9.41 -1.24 1.17
C TYR A 136 -9.34 -1.12 2.70
N LEU A 137 -10.42 -0.72 3.38
CA LEU A 137 -10.46 -0.71 4.85
C LEU A 137 -10.36 -2.12 5.45
N ILE A 138 -10.80 -3.14 4.70
CA ILE A 138 -10.70 -4.55 5.15
C ILE A 138 -9.23 -5.00 5.19
N ILE A 139 -8.37 -4.39 4.37
CA ILE A 139 -6.93 -4.70 4.30
C ILE A 139 -6.14 -3.95 5.39
N LEU A 140 -6.67 -2.85 5.90
CA LEU A 140 -6.00 -2.01 6.89
C LEU A 140 -5.46 -2.78 8.12
N PRO A 141 -6.15 -3.80 8.68
CA PRO A 141 -5.60 -4.60 9.78
C PRO A 141 -4.31 -5.33 9.42
N GLU A 142 -4.14 -5.80 8.18
CA GLU A 142 -2.91 -6.45 7.70
C GLU A 142 -1.75 -5.45 7.64
N GLU A 143 -1.99 -4.29 7.04
CA GLU A 143 -1.00 -3.22 6.93
C GLU A 143 -0.58 -2.68 8.31
N TRP A 144 -1.57 -2.55 9.20
CA TRP A 144 -1.32 -2.12 10.57
C TRP A 144 -0.48 -3.13 11.34
N ASP A 145 -0.78 -4.41 11.19
CA ASP A 145 -0.04 -5.50 11.83
C ASP A 145 1.41 -5.58 11.31
N ALA A 146 1.63 -5.48 9.99
CA ALA A 146 2.97 -5.44 9.39
C ALA A 146 3.80 -4.24 9.94
N SER A 147 3.17 -3.07 10.07
CA SER A 147 3.83 -1.85 10.54
C SER A 147 4.07 -1.82 12.05
N PHE A 148 3.03 -2.08 12.86
CA PHE A 148 3.04 -1.78 14.30
C PHE A 148 3.17 -3.00 15.19
N ASN A 149 2.79 -4.19 14.73
CA ASN A 149 2.98 -5.43 15.49
C ASN A 149 4.22 -6.21 15.05
N LYS A 150 4.83 -5.85 13.91
CA LYS A 150 6.05 -6.49 13.40
C LYS A 150 7.19 -5.48 13.20
N ALA A 151 7.12 -4.60 12.21
CA ALA A 151 8.23 -3.70 11.87
C ALA A 151 8.68 -2.83 13.04
N LEU A 152 7.77 -2.16 13.72
CA LEU A 152 8.12 -1.27 14.82
C LEU A 152 8.79 -2.02 15.99
N PRO A 153 8.25 -3.13 16.53
CA PRO A 153 8.93 -3.92 17.56
C PRO A 153 10.30 -4.45 17.09
N ILE A 154 10.41 -4.94 15.86
CA ILE A 154 11.69 -5.43 15.29
C ILE A 154 12.75 -4.33 15.35
N LEU A 155 12.41 -3.11 14.91
CA LEU A 155 13.34 -1.97 14.90
C LEU A 155 13.72 -1.52 16.29
N MET A 156 12.79 -1.55 17.25
CA MET A 156 13.03 -1.14 18.64
C MET A 156 13.81 -2.19 19.43
N GLU A 157 13.41 -3.44 19.36
CA GLU A 157 14.01 -4.54 20.14
C GLU A 157 15.36 -4.98 19.57
N GLY A 158 15.53 -4.85 18.25
CA GLY A 158 16.81 -5.11 17.60
C GLY A 158 17.80 -3.95 17.63
N GLU A 159 17.40 -2.81 18.22
CA GLU A 159 18.20 -1.57 18.30
C GLU A 159 18.73 -1.12 16.93
N TYR A 160 17.96 -1.38 15.83
CA TYR A 160 18.33 -0.98 14.47
C TYR A 160 18.19 0.53 14.25
N VAL A 161 17.48 1.22 15.14
CA VAL A 161 17.23 2.66 15.07
C VAL A 161 17.36 3.25 16.48
N GLU A 162 18.03 4.38 16.58
CA GLU A 162 18.17 5.11 17.83
C GLU A 162 16.80 5.51 18.41
N LYS A 163 16.69 5.53 19.73
CA LYS A 163 15.44 5.84 20.44
C LYS A 163 14.85 7.20 20.05
N GLU A 164 15.71 8.15 19.77
CA GLU A 164 15.35 9.52 19.35
C GLU A 164 14.64 9.54 17.99
N ASN A 165 14.95 8.59 17.12
CA ASN A 165 14.38 8.47 15.76
C ASN A 165 13.08 7.66 15.72
N ILE A 166 12.70 6.96 16.78
CA ILE A 166 11.47 6.16 16.85
C ILE A 166 10.19 6.95 16.48
N PRO A 167 10.02 8.22 16.90
CA PRO A 167 8.86 9.01 16.48
C PRO A 167 8.80 9.24 14.95
N ALA A 168 9.96 9.38 14.30
CA ALA A 168 10.04 9.52 12.84
C ALA A 168 9.69 8.19 12.15
N VAL A 169 10.26 7.08 12.60
CA VAL A 169 9.93 5.72 12.13
C VAL A 169 8.44 5.43 12.25
N LYS A 170 7.82 5.76 13.40
CA LYS A 170 6.36 5.59 13.57
C LYS A 170 5.55 6.35 12.54
N ARG A 171 5.97 7.56 12.14
CA ARG A 171 5.29 8.34 11.09
C ARG A 171 5.44 7.68 9.73
N ILE A 172 6.62 7.16 9.40
CA ILE A 172 6.87 6.46 8.14
C ILE A 172 6.02 5.18 8.07
N LEU A 173 6.05 4.35 9.10
CA LEU A 173 5.26 3.13 9.17
C LEU A 173 3.75 3.40 9.12
N LYS A 174 3.29 4.50 9.73
CA LYS A 174 1.89 4.93 9.63
C LYS A 174 1.54 5.35 8.20
N ALA A 175 2.43 6.03 7.50
CA ALA A 175 2.23 6.38 6.10
C ALA A 175 2.16 5.12 5.23
N ALA A 176 3.06 4.15 5.43
CA ALA A 176 3.03 2.85 4.76
C ALA A 176 1.71 2.12 4.99
N ALA A 177 1.27 1.96 6.25
CA ALA A 177 0.01 1.30 6.60
C ALA A 177 -1.24 1.96 6.00
N LEU A 178 -1.21 3.27 5.75
CA LEU A 178 -2.34 4.04 5.22
C LEU A 178 -2.30 4.22 3.70
N THR A 179 -1.30 3.68 3.00
CA THR A 179 -1.09 3.92 1.56
C THR A 179 -2.31 3.52 0.72
N TYR A 180 -2.85 2.33 0.94
CA TYR A 180 -4.04 1.87 0.20
C TYR A 180 -5.29 2.68 0.51
N PHE A 181 -5.48 3.06 1.77
CA PHE A 181 -6.58 3.92 2.18
C PHE A 181 -6.48 5.31 1.56
N ALA A 182 -5.30 5.92 1.58
CA ALA A 182 -5.06 7.23 0.96
C ALA A 182 -5.29 7.20 -0.55
N ALA A 183 -4.84 6.15 -1.25
CA ALA A 183 -5.08 5.96 -2.68
C ALA A 183 -6.58 5.82 -3.00
N ALA A 184 -7.31 5.04 -2.20
CA ALA A 184 -8.75 4.88 -2.34
C ALA A 184 -9.50 6.20 -2.12
N LEU A 185 -9.13 6.96 -1.09
CA LEU A 185 -9.72 8.26 -0.79
C LEU A 185 -9.44 9.28 -1.91
N ALA A 186 -8.20 9.31 -2.44
CA ALA A 186 -7.83 10.18 -3.55
C ALA A 186 -8.69 9.90 -4.80
N ASN A 187 -8.98 8.64 -5.10
CA ASN A 187 -9.87 8.27 -6.20
C ASN A 187 -11.29 8.80 -5.99
N VAL A 188 -11.84 8.67 -4.79
CA VAL A 188 -13.18 9.19 -4.46
C VAL A 188 -13.21 10.73 -4.57
N LEU A 189 -12.18 11.42 -4.08
CA LEU A 189 -12.09 12.89 -4.17
C LEU A 189 -11.93 13.39 -5.62
N ASN A 190 -11.24 12.65 -6.48
CA ASN A 190 -11.13 12.99 -7.90
C ASN A 190 -12.49 12.98 -8.62
N ILE A 191 -13.43 12.16 -8.19
CA ILE A 191 -14.79 12.16 -8.74
C ILE A 191 -15.50 13.46 -8.42
N GLY A 192 -15.31 14.03 -7.25
CA GLY A 192 -15.87 15.34 -6.89
C GLY A 192 -15.48 16.44 -7.90
N ARG A 193 -14.26 16.36 -8.46
CA ARG A 193 -13.82 17.27 -9.53
C ARG A 193 -14.61 17.10 -10.82
N TRP A 194 -14.90 15.85 -11.22
CA TRP A 194 -15.72 15.57 -12.40
C TRP A 194 -17.16 16.11 -12.25
N LEU A 195 -17.75 15.94 -11.07
CA LEU A 195 -19.08 16.47 -10.77
C LEU A 195 -19.13 18.00 -10.84
N LEU A 196 -18.07 18.69 -10.41
CA LEU A 196 -17.95 20.14 -10.52
C LEU A 196 -17.82 20.60 -11.99
N LEU A 197 -17.15 19.82 -12.84
CA LEU A 197 -17.03 20.11 -14.28
C LEU A 197 -18.33 19.87 -15.05
N LEU A 198 -19.15 18.90 -14.63
CA LEU A 198 -20.45 18.61 -15.23
C LEU A 198 -21.55 19.63 -14.84
N ARG A 199 -21.30 20.43 -13.80
CA ARG A 199 -22.23 21.45 -13.31
C ARG A 199 -22.13 22.80 -14.04
N ARG A 200 -21.15 22.98 -14.93
CA ARG A 200 -20.96 24.12 -15.82
C ARG A 200 -21.53 23.83 -17.20
#